data_f6c0194a357d74bed5119817b08328ac
#
_entry.id   f6c0194a357d74bed5119817b08328ac
#
_cell.length_a   1.000
_cell.length_b   1.000
_cell.length_c   1.000
_cell.angle_alpha   90.00
_cell.angle_beta   90.00
_cell.angle_gamma   90.00
#
_symmetry.space_group_name_H-M   'P 1'
#
loop_
_entity.id
_entity.type
_entity.pdbx_description
1 polymer ?
#
loop_
_entity_poly.entity_id
_entity_poly.type
_entity_poly.pdbx_seq_one_letter_code
_entity_poly.pdbx_strand_id
1 'polypeptide(L)'
;MLTRPMDVLEQFPVRKSKTRKRKFRQEAARLLESYGYTCHEERGSMGAVNLVAGDPERAKYLITAHYDTCARMLVPNFITPCNAAIYLLYQLVLVLGIVGGSALLGIGAGILTGSPGMGELVYLVCLFGILYLMMAGPANPTNANDNTSGVVTLLEIARTLPENRREQVCFVLFDLEELGLVGSASYKKAHPKAIRNQLALNLDCVGDGETIMLFPTGKLKKSPEKLARLRTCCGSFGTRRILLREKGFSVYPSDQYQFPYGVGICALRGKRILYLSRIHTAKDTTLNPTNVNILRAALITLITCPQGE
;
A
#
# COMPACT_ATOMS: atom_id res chain seq x y z
N MET A 1 -2.84 -14.16 19.36
CA MET A 1 -3.45 -12.89 19.87
C MET A 1 -2.42 -11.80 19.74
N LEU A 2 -2.75 -10.70 19.04
CA LEU A 2 -1.86 -9.55 18.94
C LEU A 2 -1.82 -8.81 20.29
N THR A 3 -0.62 -8.57 20.80
CA THR A 3 -0.39 -7.76 22.00
C THR A 3 0.31 -6.45 21.68
N ARG A 4 1.08 -6.43 20.60
CA ARG A 4 1.81 -5.26 20.09
C ARG A 4 1.66 -5.20 18.57
N PRO A 5 1.73 -4.00 17.95
CA PRO A 5 1.66 -3.85 16.50
C PRO A 5 2.69 -4.71 15.74
N MET A 6 3.92 -4.82 16.25
CA MET A 6 4.98 -5.63 15.62
C MET A 6 4.68 -7.13 15.55
N ASP A 7 3.78 -7.65 16.40
CA ASP A 7 3.40 -9.05 16.38
C ASP A 7 2.70 -9.48 15.08
N VAL A 8 2.21 -8.50 14.28
CA VAL A 8 1.64 -8.75 12.95
C VAL A 8 2.64 -9.42 12.01
N LEU A 9 3.91 -9.04 12.10
CA LEU A 9 4.97 -9.59 11.24
C LEU A 9 5.14 -11.11 11.42
N GLU A 10 5.03 -11.59 12.65
CA GLU A 10 5.23 -13.01 13.00
C GLU A 10 3.93 -13.81 12.93
N GLN A 11 2.83 -13.25 13.47
CA GLN A 11 1.57 -13.99 13.60
C GLN A 11 0.72 -13.98 12.33
N PHE A 12 0.86 -12.93 11.50
CA PHE A 12 0.06 -12.74 10.29
C PHE A 12 0.91 -12.35 9.07
N PRO A 13 1.99 -13.07 8.73
CA PRO A 13 2.85 -12.73 7.59
C PRO A 13 2.12 -12.87 6.24
N VAL A 14 1.05 -13.67 6.19
CA VAL A 14 0.25 -13.90 4.98
C VAL A 14 -1.23 -13.67 5.28
N ARG A 15 -1.85 -12.74 4.55
CA ARG A 15 -3.25 -12.33 4.68
C ARG A 15 -3.95 -12.35 3.30
N LYS A 16 -3.90 -13.50 2.59
CA LYS A 16 -4.47 -13.65 1.25
C LYS A 16 -5.83 -14.36 1.25
N SER A 17 -5.99 -15.47 1.99
CA SER A 17 -7.26 -16.19 2.04
C SER A 17 -8.30 -15.48 2.92
N LYS A 18 -9.60 -15.67 2.60
CA LYS A 18 -10.71 -15.11 3.38
C LYS A 18 -10.61 -15.42 4.88
N THR A 19 -10.23 -16.66 5.23
CA THR A 19 -10.08 -17.09 6.64
C THR A 19 -8.94 -16.36 7.34
N ARG A 20 -7.75 -16.26 6.69
CA ARG A 20 -6.61 -15.55 7.29
C ARG A 20 -6.88 -14.05 7.43
N LYS A 21 -7.50 -13.44 6.42
CA LYS A 21 -7.91 -12.03 6.45
C LYS A 21 -8.90 -11.76 7.58
N ARG A 22 -9.91 -12.62 7.76
CA ARG A 22 -10.88 -12.50 8.87
C ARG A 22 -10.22 -12.60 10.24
N LYS A 23 -9.33 -13.59 10.44
CA LYS A 23 -8.59 -13.72 11.71
C LYS A 23 -7.74 -12.50 12.01
N PHE A 24 -7.05 -11.99 11.01
CA PHE A 24 -6.25 -10.76 11.14
C PHE A 24 -7.12 -9.56 11.54
N ARG A 25 -8.26 -9.32 10.85
CA ARG A 25 -9.16 -8.20 11.18
C ARG A 25 -9.70 -8.28 12.59
N GLN A 26 -10.08 -9.48 13.05
CA GLN A 26 -10.55 -9.68 14.43
C GLN A 26 -9.48 -9.33 15.47
N GLU A 27 -8.23 -9.70 15.23
CA GLU A 27 -7.13 -9.37 16.15
C GLU A 27 -6.74 -7.89 16.06
N ALA A 28 -6.72 -7.31 14.85
CA ALA A 28 -6.44 -5.88 14.66
C ALA A 28 -7.54 -5.00 15.27
N ALA A 29 -8.82 -5.38 15.13
CA ALA A 29 -9.94 -4.69 15.76
C ALA A 29 -9.81 -4.72 17.29
N ARG A 30 -9.58 -5.90 17.89
CA ARG A 30 -9.38 -6.03 19.34
C ARG A 30 -8.22 -5.16 19.84
N LEU A 31 -7.12 -5.10 19.10
CA LEU A 31 -5.97 -4.29 19.45
C LEU A 31 -6.31 -2.79 19.39
N LEU A 32 -7.00 -2.34 18.34
CA LEU A 32 -7.45 -0.94 18.20
C LEU A 32 -8.49 -0.56 19.25
N GLU A 33 -9.41 -1.48 19.58
CA GLU A 33 -10.39 -1.29 20.67
C GLU A 33 -9.70 -1.14 22.02
N SER A 34 -8.61 -1.89 22.27
CA SER A 34 -7.81 -1.73 23.48
C SER A 34 -7.12 -0.37 23.60
N TYR A 35 -6.95 0.32 22.47
CA TYR A 35 -6.45 1.69 22.42
C TYR A 35 -7.57 2.75 22.51
N GLY A 36 -8.84 2.31 22.64
CA GLY A 36 -10.01 3.18 22.81
C GLY A 36 -10.70 3.63 21.53
N TYR A 37 -10.48 2.94 20.40
CA TYR A 37 -11.21 3.21 19.17
C TYR A 37 -12.43 2.29 19.04
N THR A 38 -13.52 2.82 18.47
CA THR A 38 -14.64 1.98 18.04
C THR A 38 -14.33 1.40 16.67
N CYS A 39 -14.42 0.07 16.54
CA CYS A 39 -14.10 -0.63 15.30
C CYS A 39 -15.35 -1.25 14.67
N HIS A 40 -15.41 -1.24 13.32
CA HIS A 40 -16.42 -1.98 12.55
C HIS A 40 -15.86 -2.44 11.21
N GLU A 41 -16.48 -3.48 10.64
CA GLU A 41 -16.16 -3.95 9.29
C GLU A 41 -17.10 -3.33 8.27
N GLU A 42 -16.54 -2.84 7.16
CA GLU A 42 -17.28 -2.36 6.00
C GLU A 42 -17.09 -3.29 4.81
N ARG A 43 -18.20 -3.80 4.28
CA ARG A 43 -18.18 -4.68 3.11
C ARG A 43 -18.23 -3.87 1.82
N GLY A 44 -17.35 -4.19 0.90
CA GLY A 44 -17.23 -3.57 -0.41
C GLY A 44 -17.49 -4.52 -1.57
N SER A 45 -17.15 -4.05 -2.76
CA SER A 45 -17.22 -4.82 -4.01
C SER A 45 -16.31 -6.05 -3.98
N MET A 46 -16.58 -7.04 -4.80
CA MET A 46 -15.78 -8.27 -4.96
C MET A 46 -15.52 -9.03 -3.64
N GLY A 47 -16.31 -8.76 -2.60
CA GLY A 47 -16.14 -9.36 -1.28
C GLY A 47 -15.03 -8.76 -0.45
N ALA A 48 -14.56 -7.56 -0.77
CA ALA A 48 -13.65 -6.79 0.08
C ALA A 48 -14.29 -6.51 1.44
N VAL A 49 -13.49 -6.53 2.50
CA VAL A 49 -13.94 -6.19 3.86
C VAL A 49 -12.89 -5.29 4.50
N ASN A 50 -13.16 -4.00 4.55
CA ASN A 50 -12.30 -3.03 5.23
C ASN A 50 -12.53 -3.09 6.75
N LEU A 51 -11.49 -2.83 7.52
CA LEU A 51 -11.62 -2.57 8.96
C LEU A 51 -11.47 -1.07 9.21
N VAL A 52 -12.49 -0.48 9.80
CA VAL A 52 -12.55 0.95 10.10
C VAL A 52 -12.50 1.15 11.61
N ALA A 53 -11.64 2.05 12.09
CA ALA A 53 -11.50 2.41 13.50
C ALA A 53 -11.60 3.93 13.67
N GLY A 54 -12.58 4.38 14.44
CA GLY A 54 -12.98 5.79 14.57
C GLY A 54 -14.20 6.14 13.70
N ASP A 55 -14.48 7.43 13.59
CA ASP A 55 -15.65 7.96 12.86
C ASP A 55 -15.21 8.58 11.53
N PRO A 56 -15.51 7.96 10.37
CA PRO A 56 -15.18 8.50 9.07
C PRO A 56 -15.73 9.91 8.79
N GLU A 57 -16.92 10.21 9.27
CA GLU A 57 -17.60 11.47 8.93
C GLU A 57 -17.08 12.67 9.77
N ARG A 58 -16.51 12.41 10.94
CA ARG A 58 -15.99 13.44 11.86
C ARG A 58 -14.49 13.66 11.73
N ALA A 59 -13.77 12.65 11.25
CA ALA A 59 -12.32 12.69 11.17
C ALA A 59 -11.81 13.74 10.16
N LYS A 60 -10.77 14.48 10.54
CA LYS A 60 -10.01 15.40 9.66
C LYS A 60 -8.91 14.67 8.90
N TYR A 61 -8.36 13.63 9.51
CA TYR A 61 -7.27 12.81 8.98
C TYR A 61 -7.76 11.38 8.78
N LEU A 62 -7.42 10.83 7.65
CA LEU A 62 -7.61 9.42 7.34
C LEU A 62 -6.24 8.76 7.23
N ILE A 63 -5.91 7.83 8.14
CA ILE A 63 -4.67 7.06 8.08
C ILE A 63 -5.00 5.67 7.58
N THR A 64 -4.38 5.28 6.46
CA THR A 64 -4.73 4.05 5.76
C THR A 64 -3.52 3.19 5.49
N ALA A 65 -3.76 1.88 5.41
CA ALA A 65 -2.83 0.88 4.89
C ALA A 65 -3.65 -0.28 4.34
N HIS A 66 -3.22 -0.94 3.27
CA HIS A 66 -3.85 -2.20 2.90
C HIS A 66 -3.31 -3.34 3.76
N TYR A 67 -4.17 -4.31 4.03
CA TYR A 67 -3.77 -5.44 4.87
C TYR A 67 -3.73 -6.78 4.12
N ASP A 68 -4.32 -6.87 2.94
CA ASP A 68 -4.17 -8.05 2.10
C ASP A 68 -2.73 -8.19 1.58
N THR A 69 -2.37 -9.38 1.16
CA THR A 69 -1.02 -9.68 0.70
C THR A 69 -1.05 -10.28 -0.69
N CYS A 70 -0.02 -9.96 -1.47
CA CYS A 70 0.11 -10.28 -2.88
C CYS A 70 0.22 -11.78 -3.20
N ALA A 71 0.10 -12.10 -4.48
CA ALA A 71 0.62 -13.35 -5.03
C ALA A 71 2.14 -13.27 -5.14
N ARG A 72 2.81 -14.42 -4.98
CA ARG A 72 4.26 -14.51 -5.21
C ARG A 72 4.56 -14.42 -6.70
N MET A 73 5.35 -13.42 -7.06
CA MET A 73 5.84 -13.25 -8.42
C MET A 73 7.22 -13.86 -8.62
N LEU A 74 7.54 -14.27 -9.84
CA LEU A 74 8.86 -14.79 -10.23
C LEU A 74 9.87 -13.66 -10.36
N VAL A 75 9.42 -12.48 -10.79
CA VAL A 75 10.21 -11.25 -10.89
C VAL A 75 9.67 -10.20 -9.91
N PRO A 76 10.52 -9.34 -9.34
CA PRO A 76 10.06 -8.33 -8.40
C PRO A 76 9.17 -7.29 -9.09
N ASN A 77 8.23 -6.73 -8.33
CA ASN A 77 7.57 -5.50 -8.75
C ASN A 77 8.54 -4.34 -8.51
N PHE A 78 9.23 -3.93 -9.57
CA PHE A 78 10.22 -2.86 -9.50
C PHE A 78 9.57 -1.52 -9.79
N ILE A 79 9.56 -0.65 -8.79
CA ILE A 79 8.91 0.65 -8.87
C ILE A 79 9.95 1.74 -8.62
N THR A 80 10.03 2.73 -9.53
CA THR A 80 10.85 3.93 -9.40
C THR A 80 9.95 5.18 -9.42
N PRO A 81 9.34 5.54 -8.29
CA PRO A 81 8.27 6.54 -8.27
C PRO A 81 8.68 7.92 -8.77
N CYS A 82 9.96 8.27 -8.62
CA CYS A 82 10.51 9.56 -9.04
C CYS A 82 11.14 9.52 -10.44
N ASN A 83 11.18 8.37 -11.10
CA ASN A 83 11.75 8.21 -12.45
C ASN A 83 10.81 7.38 -13.31
N ALA A 84 9.83 8.06 -13.94
CA ALA A 84 8.83 7.42 -14.77
C ALA A 84 9.43 6.71 -16.00
N ALA A 85 10.54 7.21 -16.55
CA ALA A 85 11.17 6.60 -17.72
C ALA A 85 11.70 5.19 -17.39
N ILE A 86 12.41 5.03 -16.27
CA ILE A 86 12.91 3.73 -15.82
C ILE A 86 11.73 2.82 -15.44
N TYR A 87 10.71 3.34 -14.77
CA TYR A 87 9.52 2.57 -14.43
C TYR A 87 8.83 2.04 -15.70
N LEU A 88 8.55 2.91 -16.66
CA LEU A 88 7.89 2.51 -17.91
C LEU A 88 8.73 1.54 -18.75
N LEU A 89 10.05 1.75 -18.79
CA LEU A 89 10.96 0.82 -19.46
C LEU A 89 10.90 -0.57 -18.82
N TYR A 90 10.92 -0.64 -17.49
CA TYR A 90 10.79 -1.92 -16.77
C TYR A 90 9.45 -2.61 -17.09
N GLN A 91 8.33 -1.85 -17.05
CA GLN A 91 7.02 -2.41 -17.38
C GLN A 91 6.94 -2.89 -18.82
N LEU A 92 7.53 -2.15 -19.75
CA LEU A 92 7.59 -2.55 -21.16
C LEU A 92 8.37 -3.86 -21.34
N VAL A 93 9.55 -3.98 -20.72
CA VAL A 93 10.35 -5.21 -20.77
C VAL A 93 9.58 -6.39 -20.18
N LEU A 94 8.86 -6.17 -19.05
CA LEU A 94 8.05 -7.21 -18.42
C LEU A 94 6.91 -7.65 -19.36
N VAL A 95 6.18 -6.72 -19.96
CA VAL A 95 5.08 -7.02 -20.89
C VAL A 95 5.62 -7.76 -22.13
N LEU A 96 6.70 -7.27 -22.72
CA LEU A 96 7.33 -7.93 -23.88
C LEU A 96 7.82 -9.34 -23.52
N GLY A 97 8.35 -9.55 -22.31
CA GLY A 97 8.75 -10.86 -21.82
C GLY A 97 7.57 -11.82 -21.69
N ILE A 98 6.45 -11.38 -21.11
CA ILE A 98 5.24 -12.20 -20.93
C ILE A 98 4.60 -12.51 -22.30
N VAL A 99 4.34 -11.49 -23.11
CA VAL A 99 3.66 -11.65 -24.41
C VAL A 99 4.56 -12.40 -25.39
N GLY A 100 5.82 -11.98 -25.52
CA GLY A 100 6.78 -12.60 -26.45
C GLY A 100 7.13 -14.02 -26.03
N GLY A 101 7.34 -14.30 -24.74
CA GLY A 101 7.56 -15.65 -24.25
C GLY A 101 6.37 -16.57 -24.49
N SER A 102 5.15 -16.09 -24.24
CA SER A 102 3.92 -16.85 -24.56
C SER A 102 3.78 -17.09 -26.06
N ALA A 103 4.10 -16.10 -26.89
CA ALA A 103 4.05 -16.25 -28.36
C ALA A 103 5.08 -17.27 -28.87
N LEU A 104 6.30 -17.25 -28.36
CA LEU A 104 7.32 -18.23 -28.74
C LEU A 104 6.90 -19.66 -28.38
N LEU A 105 6.30 -19.88 -27.22
CA LEU A 105 5.74 -21.18 -26.81
C LEU A 105 4.60 -21.59 -27.72
N GLY A 106 3.72 -20.66 -28.09
CA GLY A 106 2.62 -20.91 -29.03
C GLY A 106 3.12 -21.29 -30.43
N ILE A 107 4.08 -20.55 -30.97
CA ILE A 107 4.70 -20.85 -32.29
C ILE A 107 5.35 -22.25 -32.25
N GLY A 108 6.13 -22.53 -31.20
CA GLY A 108 6.75 -23.87 -31.05
C GLY A 108 5.73 -24.99 -31.02
N ALA A 109 4.64 -24.82 -30.28
CA ALA A 109 3.56 -25.82 -30.23
C ALA A 109 2.86 -26.02 -31.59
N GLY A 110 2.61 -24.91 -32.32
CA GLY A 110 2.02 -24.95 -33.66
C GLY A 110 2.90 -25.73 -34.66
N ILE A 111 4.22 -25.50 -34.63
CA ILE A 111 5.19 -26.20 -35.48
C ILE A 111 5.24 -27.68 -35.10
N LEU A 112 5.36 -28.03 -33.82
CA LEU A 112 5.49 -29.39 -33.35
C LEU A 112 4.26 -30.26 -33.64
N THR A 113 3.08 -29.64 -33.61
CA THR A 113 1.80 -30.37 -33.84
C THR A 113 1.29 -30.27 -35.28
N GLY A 114 1.91 -29.43 -36.12
CA GLY A 114 1.40 -29.12 -37.46
C GLY A 114 0.05 -28.38 -37.45
N SER A 115 -0.37 -27.82 -36.29
CA SER A 115 -1.68 -27.19 -36.11
C SER A 115 -1.55 -25.74 -35.62
N PRO A 116 -1.88 -24.72 -36.43
CA PRO A 116 -1.91 -23.35 -36.01
C PRO A 116 -2.85 -23.08 -34.81
N GLY A 117 -4.00 -23.78 -34.77
CA GLY A 117 -4.95 -23.65 -33.66
C GLY A 117 -4.40 -24.17 -32.32
N MET A 118 -3.53 -25.18 -32.33
CA MET A 118 -2.83 -25.62 -31.13
C MET A 118 -1.82 -24.58 -30.67
N GLY A 119 -1.14 -23.92 -31.61
CA GLY A 119 -0.24 -22.82 -31.33
C GLY A 119 -0.95 -21.62 -30.64
N GLU A 120 -2.11 -21.24 -31.17
CA GLU A 120 -2.93 -20.17 -30.58
C GLU A 120 -3.45 -20.55 -29.18
N LEU A 121 -3.92 -21.76 -29.00
CA LEU A 121 -4.36 -22.25 -27.69
C LEU A 121 -3.24 -22.19 -26.64
N VAL A 122 -2.04 -22.66 -26.98
CA VAL A 122 -0.89 -22.62 -26.06
C VAL A 122 -0.50 -21.17 -25.75
N TYR A 123 -0.50 -20.28 -26.75
CA TYR A 123 -0.26 -18.85 -26.51
C TYR A 123 -1.23 -18.27 -25.48
N LEU A 124 -2.54 -18.46 -25.69
CA LEU A 124 -3.57 -17.93 -24.79
C LEU A 124 -3.48 -18.53 -23.38
N VAL A 125 -3.29 -19.84 -23.26
CA VAL A 125 -3.14 -20.53 -21.97
C VAL A 125 -1.91 -20.00 -21.21
N CYS A 126 -0.77 -19.83 -21.88
CA CYS A 126 0.43 -19.29 -21.26
C CYS A 126 0.22 -17.84 -20.83
N LEU A 127 -0.31 -16.97 -21.71
CA LEU A 127 -0.53 -15.55 -21.44
C LEU A 127 -1.49 -15.36 -20.25
N PHE A 128 -2.69 -15.93 -20.33
CA PHE A 128 -3.69 -15.80 -19.26
C PHE A 128 -3.30 -16.57 -18.01
N GLY A 129 -2.60 -17.71 -18.14
CA GLY A 129 -2.05 -18.45 -17.01
C GLY A 129 -1.04 -17.61 -16.21
N ILE A 130 -0.10 -16.93 -16.87
CA ILE A 130 0.87 -16.05 -16.21
C ILE A 130 0.15 -14.89 -15.54
N LEU A 131 -0.76 -14.20 -16.23
CA LEU A 131 -1.53 -13.09 -15.66
C LEU A 131 -2.36 -13.53 -14.45
N TYR A 132 -3.00 -14.68 -14.53
CA TYR A 132 -3.72 -15.28 -13.39
C TYR A 132 -2.81 -15.56 -12.21
N LEU A 133 -1.63 -16.15 -12.44
CA LEU A 133 -0.67 -16.45 -11.38
C LEU A 133 -0.11 -15.17 -10.72
N MET A 134 0.07 -14.11 -11.48
CA MET A 134 0.52 -12.82 -10.93
C MET A 134 -0.51 -12.19 -9.96
N MET A 135 -1.81 -12.40 -10.19
CA MET A 135 -2.89 -11.83 -9.37
C MET A 135 -3.40 -12.81 -8.30
N ALA A 136 -3.77 -14.01 -8.73
CA ALA A 136 -4.47 -15.02 -7.93
C ALA A 136 -3.61 -16.24 -7.58
N GLY A 137 -2.34 -16.25 -7.95
CA GLY A 137 -1.39 -17.34 -7.68
C GLY A 137 -1.13 -17.58 -6.19
N PRO A 138 -0.20 -18.50 -5.87
CA PRO A 138 0.18 -18.79 -4.49
C PRO A 138 0.57 -17.53 -3.72
N ALA A 139 0.19 -17.47 -2.44
CA ALA A 139 0.51 -16.34 -1.60
C ALA A 139 2.03 -16.14 -1.47
N ASN A 140 2.48 -14.89 -1.50
CA ASN A 140 3.85 -14.59 -1.11
C ASN A 140 4.04 -14.95 0.38
N PRO A 141 5.07 -15.73 0.73
CA PRO A 141 5.26 -16.17 2.12
C PRO A 141 5.75 -15.04 3.03
N THR A 142 6.39 -14.02 2.46
CA THR A 142 7.00 -12.89 3.16
C THR A 142 6.45 -11.58 2.60
N ASN A 143 5.84 -10.76 3.44
CA ASN A 143 5.22 -9.48 3.09
C ASN A 143 5.56 -8.45 4.17
N ALA A 144 6.85 -8.36 4.52
CA ALA A 144 7.29 -7.52 5.62
C ALA A 144 7.18 -6.04 5.26
N ASN A 145 7.58 -5.67 4.04
CA ASN A 145 7.44 -4.30 3.55
C ASN A 145 6.06 -4.07 2.93
N ASP A 146 5.59 -4.97 2.08
CA ASP A 146 4.33 -4.89 1.34
C ASP A 146 3.26 -5.87 1.89
N ASN A 147 2.33 -5.46 2.75
CA ASN A 147 2.28 -4.15 3.42
C ASN A 147 2.15 -4.35 4.95
N THR A 148 2.89 -5.29 5.52
CA THR A 148 2.95 -5.42 6.98
C THR A 148 3.53 -4.15 7.62
N SER A 149 4.47 -3.49 6.94
CA SER A 149 5.08 -2.26 7.45
C SER A 149 4.08 -1.10 7.59
N GLY A 150 3.20 -0.92 6.61
CA GLY A 150 2.12 0.07 6.68
C GLY A 150 1.12 -0.24 7.78
N VAL A 151 0.69 -1.50 7.88
CA VAL A 151 -0.21 -1.96 8.95
C VAL A 151 0.38 -1.71 10.34
N VAL A 152 1.63 -2.12 10.57
CA VAL A 152 2.32 -1.92 11.86
C VAL A 152 2.45 -0.44 12.19
N THR A 153 2.82 0.38 11.20
CA THR A 153 2.95 1.84 11.40
C THR A 153 1.61 2.48 11.75
N LEU A 154 0.52 2.09 11.07
CA LEU A 154 -0.84 2.54 11.39
C LEU A 154 -1.22 2.19 12.82
N LEU A 155 -1.02 0.94 13.23
CA LEU A 155 -1.34 0.47 14.59
C LEU A 155 -0.48 1.17 15.66
N GLU A 156 0.80 1.47 15.37
CA GLU A 156 1.68 2.22 16.28
C GLU A 156 1.24 3.68 16.42
N ILE A 157 0.76 4.31 15.35
CA ILE A 157 0.18 5.66 15.41
C ILE A 157 -1.08 5.62 16.26
N ALA A 158 -1.99 4.68 16.03
CA ALA A 158 -3.23 4.52 16.78
C ALA A 158 -2.95 4.33 18.30
N ARG A 159 -1.95 3.50 18.63
CA ARG A 159 -1.55 3.23 20.02
C ARG A 159 -1.05 4.47 20.75
N THR A 160 -0.34 5.36 20.06
CA THR A 160 0.39 6.47 20.68
C THR A 160 -0.24 7.84 20.46
N LEU A 161 -1.32 7.91 19.68
CA LEU A 161 -2.05 9.17 19.45
C LEU A 161 -2.69 9.66 20.76
N PRO A 162 -2.47 10.93 21.16
CA PRO A 162 -3.10 11.50 22.36
C PRO A 162 -4.64 11.39 22.33
N GLU A 163 -5.25 11.09 23.47
CA GLU A 163 -6.71 10.86 23.57
C GLU A 163 -7.53 12.03 23.03
N ASN A 164 -7.16 13.25 23.34
CA ASN A 164 -7.84 14.46 22.88
C ASN A 164 -7.72 14.72 21.36
N ARG A 165 -6.99 13.86 20.63
CA ARG A 165 -6.85 13.93 19.17
C ARG A 165 -7.49 12.74 18.46
N ARG A 166 -7.95 11.71 19.16
CA ARG A 166 -8.49 10.49 18.56
C ARG A 166 -9.70 10.73 17.68
N GLU A 167 -10.62 11.63 18.07
CA GLU A 167 -11.80 11.97 17.27
C GLU A 167 -11.44 12.68 15.93
N GLN A 168 -10.22 13.19 15.79
CA GLN A 168 -9.79 13.84 14.57
C GLN A 168 -9.24 12.86 13.53
N VAL A 169 -9.07 11.57 13.89
CA VAL A 169 -8.42 10.56 13.05
C VAL A 169 -9.33 9.34 12.89
N CYS A 170 -9.50 8.91 11.66
CA CYS A 170 -10.05 7.61 11.33
C CYS A 170 -8.94 6.74 10.74
N PHE A 171 -8.80 5.51 11.22
CA PHE A 171 -7.86 4.52 10.71
C PHE A 171 -8.63 3.51 9.86
N VAL A 172 -8.11 3.20 8.68
CA VAL A 172 -8.72 2.21 7.79
C VAL A 172 -7.69 1.23 7.27
N LEU A 173 -7.95 -0.05 7.50
CA LEU A 173 -7.22 -1.14 6.90
C LEU A 173 -8.00 -1.64 5.68
N PHE A 174 -7.48 -1.36 4.47
CA PHE A 174 -8.13 -1.72 3.20
C PHE A 174 -7.87 -3.17 2.82
N ASP A 175 -8.88 -3.79 2.22
CA ASP A 175 -8.82 -5.13 1.62
C ASP A 175 -8.71 -5.04 0.10
N LEU A 176 -8.15 -6.07 -0.52
CA LEU A 176 -8.07 -6.22 -1.97
C LEU A 176 -7.41 -5.02 -2.69
N GLU A 177 -6.38 -4.45 -2.10
CA GLU A 177 -5.51 -3.48 -2.77
C GLU A 177 -4.80 -4.15 -3.95
N GLU A 178 -4.24 -5.33 -3.72
CA GLU A 178 -3.50 -6.16 -4.67
C GLU A 178 -4.33 -6.66 -5.87
N LEU A 179 -5.64 -6.51 -5.79
CA LEU A 179 -6.58 -6.79 -6.89
C LEU A 179 -7.14 -5.52 -7.54
N GLY A 180 -6.44 -4.40 -7.40
CA GLY A 180 -6.77 -3.14 -8.05
C GLY A 180 -7.53 -2.14 -7.17
N LEU A 181 -7.08 -1.94 -5.93
CA LEU A 181 -7.57 -0.89 -5.01
C LEU A 181 -9.06 -1.03 -4.66
N VAL A 182 -9.58 -2.28 -4.63
CA VAL A 182 -11.03 -2.53 -4.49
C VAL A 182 -11.58 -2.03 -3.16
N GLY A 183 -10.81 -2.21 -2.07
CA GLY A 183 -11.21 -1.81 -0.74
C GLY A 183 -11.34 -0.29 -0.61
N SER A 184 -10.32 0.45 -1.02
CA SER A 184 -10.33 1.91 -0.97
C SER A 184 -11.33 2.54 -1.92
N ALA A 185 -11.54 1.95 -3.10
CA ALA A 185 -12.60 2.37 -4.03
C ALA A 185 -14.00 2.18 -3.43
N SER A 186 -14.22 1.07 -2.71
CA SER A 186 -15.47 0.80 -2.00
C SER A 186 -15.70 1.79 -0.85
N TYR A 187 -14.66 2.07 -0.06
CA TYR A 187 -14.70 3.07 1.01
C TYR A 187 -15.01 4.47 0.48
N LYS A 188 -14.36 4.88 -0.60
CA LYS A 188 -14.66 6.15 -1.30
C LYS A 188 -16.13 6.26 -1.69
N LYS A 189 -16.73 5.18 -2.18
CA LYS A 189 -18.14 5.14 -2.57
C LYS A 189 -19.07 5.23 -1.36
N ALA A 190 -18.70 4.64 -0.23
CA ALA A 190 -19.49 4.65 1.01
C ALA A 190 -19.42 6.04 1.70
N HIS A 191 -18.30 6.74 1.65
CA HIS A 191 -18.06 8.00 2.36
C HIS A 191 -17.77 9.21 1.44
N PRO A 192 -18.63 9.51 0.43
CA PRO A 192 -18.33 10.52 -0.58
C PRO A 192 -18.27 11.95 -0.04
N LYS A 193 -18.89 12.21 1.12
CA LYS A 193 -18.87 13.52 1.78
C LYS A 193 -17.61 13.68 2.63
N ALA A 194 -17.28 12.69 3.45
CA ALA A 194 -16.14 12.71 4.36
C ALA A 194 -14.81 12.91 3.61
N ILE A 195 -14.56 12.12 2.58
CA ILE A 195 -13.29 12.13 1.83
C ILE A 195 -13.02 13.45 1.09
N ARG A 196 -14.03 14.34 0.93
CA ARG A 196 -13.84 15.59 0.16
C ARG A 196 -12.81 16.54 0.75
N ASN A 197 -12.67 16.54 2.07
CA ASN A 197 -11.82 17.49 2.80
C ASN A 197 -10.76 16.81 3.66
N GLN A 198 -10.88 15.50 3.90
CA GLN A 198 -9.93 14.75 4.71
C GLN A 198 -8.54 14.72 4.04
N LEU A 199 -7.51 14.84 4.86
CA LEU A 199 -6.14 14.51 4.45
C LEU A 199 -5.92 13.02 4.65
N ALA A 200 -5.86 12.26 3.55
CA ALA A 200 -5.66 10.82 3.58
C ALA A 200 -4.16 10.49 3.48
N LEU A 201 -3.63 9.84 4.49
CA LEU A 201 -2.23 9.44 4.64
C LEU A 201 -2.14 7.91 4.46
N ASN A 202 -1.80 7.49 3.26
CA ASN A 202 -1.72 6.07 2.91
C ASN A 202 -0.31 5.52 3.12
N LEU A 203 -0.19 4.59 4.06
CA LEU A 203 1.06 3.92 4.42
C LEU A 203 1.20 2.64 3.62
N ASP A 204 2.14 2.65 2.69
CA ASP A 204 2.36 1.51 1.81
C ASP A 204 3.86 1.33 1.54
N CYS A 205 4.39 0.13 1.83
CA CYS A 205 5.81 -0.19 1.66
C CYS A 205 6.74 0.76 2.44
N VAL A 206 6.47 1.01 3.72
CA VAL A 206 7.23 1.98 4.55
C VAL A 206 8.41 1.35 5.31
N GLY A 207 8.62 0.04 5.19
CA GLY A 207 9.59 -0.72 6.00
C GLY A 207 11.00 -0.84 5.42
N ASP A 208 11.19 -0.77 4.09
CA ASP A 208 12.48 -1.05 3.43
C ASP A 208 13.00 0.12 2.60
N GLY A 209 13.88 0.92 3.18
CA GLY A 209 14.53 2.05 2.52
C GLY A 209 14.93 3.14 3.50
N GLU A 210 15.84 4.00 3.07
CA GLU A 210 16.38 5.10 3.90
C GLU A 210 15.71 6.44 3.58
N THR A 211 15.06 6.55 2.42
CA THR A 211 14.34 7.76 2.02
C THR A 211 12.84 7.50 2.03
N ILE A 212 12.16 8.06 3.00
CA ILE A 212 10.71 8.03 3.09
C ILE A 212 10.18 9.18 2.23
N MET A 213 9.31 8.84 1.27
CA MET A 213 8.75 9.80 0.33
C MET A 213 7.26 9.96 0.57
N LEU A 214 6.81 11.22 0.53
CA LEU A 214 5.40 11.59 0.54
C LEU A 214 5.00 12.01 -0.88
N PHE A 215 4.07 11.29 -1.49
CA PHE A 215 3.55 11.51 -2.84
C PHE A 215 2.13 12.07 -2.79
N PRO A 216 1.95 13.39 -2.78
CA PRO A 216 0.63 14.00 -2.78
C PRO A 216 -0.06 13.85 -4.14
N THR A 217 -1.39 13.67 -4.13
CA THR A 217 -2.23 13.69 -5.33
C THR A 217 -2.22 15.07 -6.01
N GLY A 218 -2.64 15.12 -7.27
CA GLY A 218 -2.66 16.37 -8.04
C GLY A 218 -3.52 17.47 -7.40
N LYS A 219 -4.65 17.12 -6.75
CA LYS A 219 -5.49 18.08 -6.05
C LYS A 219 -4.82 18.59 -4.78
N LEU A 220 -4.14 17.71 -4.05
CA LEU A 220 -3.40 18.10 -2.84
C LEU A 220 -2.24 19.04 -3.16
N LYS A 221 -1.51 18.82 -4.27
CA LYS A 221 -0.44 19.72 -4.74
C LYS A 221 -0.92 21.16 -5.00
N LYS A 222 -2.22 21.35 -5.20
CA LYS A 222 -2.84 22.68 -5.39
C LYS A 222 -3.38 23.31 -4.11
N SER A 223 -3.16 22.66 -2.94
CA SER A 223 -3.59 23.17 -1.63
C SER A 223 -2.37 23.60 -0.80
N PRO A 224 -2.01 24.89 -0.79
CA PRO A 224 -0.84 25.39 -0.05
C PRO A 224 -0.89 25.06 1.45
N GLU A 225 -2.08 25.19 2.06
CA GLU A 225 -2.31 24.89 3.47
C GLU A 225 -1.98 23.43 3.81
N LYS A 226 -2.53 22.47 3.03
CA LYS A 226 -2.29 21.04 3.25
C LYS A 226 -0.85 20.66 2.94
N LEU A 227 -0.21 21.29 1.95
CA LEU A 227 1.22 21.10 1.68
C LEU A 227 2.09 21.61 2.82
N ALA A 228 1.78 22.81 3.35
CA ALA A 228 2.49 23.36 4.50
C ALA A 228 2.42 22.39 5.69
N ARG A 229 1.26 21.79 5.91
CA ARG A 229 1.07 20.79 6.96
C ARG A 229 1.90 19.53 6.71
N LEU A 230 1.99 19.04 5.48
CA LEU A 230 2.85 17.88 5.14
C LEU A 230 4.33 18.20 5.32
N ARG A 231 4.76 19.44 5.10
CA ARG A 231 6.16 19.85 5.32
C ARG A 231 6.59 19.69 6.78
N THR A 232 5.67 19.75 7.75
CA THR A 232 6.00 19.53 9.16
C THR A 232 6.52 18.10 9.44
N CYS A 233 6.20 17.13 8.56
CA CYS A 233 6.72 15.76 8.64
C CYS A 233 8.13 15.63 8.04
N CYS A 234 8.55 16.60 7.20
CA CYS A 234 9.79 16.48 6.43
C CYS A 234 11.01 16.82 7.28
N GLY A 235 12.09 16.08 7.06
CA GLY A 235 13.33 16.30 7.80
C GLY A 235 14.32 15.16 7.68
N SER A 236 15.46 15.32 8.33
CA SER A 236 16.49 14.30 8.45
C SER A 236 16.50 13.73 9.86
N PHE A 237 16.57 12.41 9.95
CA PHE A 237 16.48 11.63 11.19
C PHE A 237 17.63 10.62 11.22
N GLY A 238 18.82 11.05 11.57
CA GLY A 238 20.03 10.24 11.45
C GLY A 238 20.31 9.86 9.99
N THR A 239 20.32 8.58 9.69
CA THR A 239 20.52 8.06 8.33
C THR A 239 19.24 8.07 7.47
N ARG A 240 18.09 8.41 8.05
CA ARG A 240 16.78 8.46 7.39
C ARG A 240 16.38 9.89 7.07
N ARG A 241 15.54 10.05 6.07
CA ARG A 241 14.94 11.34 5.71
C ARG A 241 13.51 11.17 5.23
N ILE A 242 12.67 12.14 5.57
CA ILE A 242 11.30 12.25 5.02
C ILE A 242 11.30 13.41 4.03
N LEU A 243 10.89 13.15 2.80
CA LEU A 243 10.85 14.12 1.72
C LEU A 243 9.45 14.20 1.10
N LEU A 244 8.99 15.41 0.79
CA LEU A 244 7.74 15.67 0.10
C LEU A 244 7.97 15.92 -1.40
N ARG A 245 7.30 15.15 -2.25
CA ARG A 245 7.38 15.31 -3.71
C ARG A 245 6.37 16.33 -4.21
N GLU A 246 6.63 17.60 -4.02
CA GLU A 246 5.72 18.69 -4.41
C GLU A 246 5.70 18.92 -5.92
N LYS A 247 6.85 18.86 -6.56
CA LYS A 247 7.02 19.16 -8.00
C LYS A 247 7.35 17.91 -8.82
N GLY A 248 7.05 17.99 -10.10
CA GLY A 248 7.35 16.95 -11.06
C GLY A 248 6.34 15.79 -11.03
N PHE A 249 6.44 14.96 -12.06
CA PHE A 249 5.64 13.76 -12.22
C PHE A 249 6.17 12.64 -11.29
N SER A 250 5.28 11.88 -10.72
CA SER A 250 5.60 10.68 -9.93
C SER A 250 4.55 9.61 -10.16
N VAL A 251 4.99 8.36 -10.20
CA VAL A 251 4.13 7.18 -10.36
C VAL A 251 4.28 6.30 -9.14
N TYR A 252 3.30 6.33 -8.26
CA TYR A 252 3.21 5.43 -7.12
C TYR A 252 1.76 4.97 -6.97
N PRO A 253 1.34 3.95 -7.76
CA PRO A 253 -0.04 3.46 -7.76
C PRO A 253 -0.34 2.74 -6.45
N SER A 254 -1.20 3.33 -5.62
CA SER A 254 -1.70 2.76 -4.38
C SER A 254 -2.97 3.50 -3.94
N ASP A 255 -3.57 3.13 -2.82
CA ASP A 255 -4.88 3.57 -2.33
C ASP A 255 -5.07 5.09 -2.23
N GLN A 256 -4.00 5.89 -2.06
CA GLN A 256 -4.11 7.36 -1.99
C GLN A 256 -4.79 7.99 -3.21
N TYR A 257 -4.76 7.34 -4.37
CA TYR A 257 -5.41 7.88 -5.58
C TYR A 257 -6.94 7.90 -5.49
N GLN A 258 -7.53 7.16 -4.56
CA GLN A 258 -8.97 7.21 -4.32
C GLN A 258 -9.41 8.49 -3.62
N PHE A 259 -8.48 9.24 -3.03
CA PHE A 259 -8.77 10.40 -2.19
C PHE A 259 -8.32 11.72 -2.85
N PRO A 260 -9.18 12.76 -2.88
CA PRO A 260 -8.80 14.05 -3.45
C PRO A 260 -7.52 14.64 -2.82
N TYR A 261 -7.40 14.55 -1.51
CA TYR A 261 -6.24 15.00 -0.74
C TYR A 261 -5.47 13.81 -0.17
N GLY A 262 -5.16 12.85 -1.04
CA GLY A 262 -4.39 11.65 -0.70
C GLY A 262 -2.88 11.88 -0.77
N VAL A 263 -2.15 11.21 0.10
CA VAL A 263 -0.69 11.14 0.13
C VAL A 263 -0.28 9.69 0.20
N GLY A 264 0.43 9.20 -0.79
CA GLY A 264 1.12 7.91 -0.71
C GLY A 264 2.44 8.08 0.05
N ILE A 265 2.66 7.25 1.04
CA ILE A 265 3.87 7.27 1.88
C ILE A 265 4.58 5.94 1.73
N CYS A 266 5.82 5.97 1.22
CA CYS A 266 6.64 4.77 1.09
C CYS A 266 8.10 5.03 1.42
N ALA A 267 8.84 4.00 1.79
CA ALA A 267 10.28 4.04 2.00
C ALA A 267 11.00 3.47 0.79
N LEU A 268 11.95 4.21 0.26
CA LEU A 268 12.67 3.89 -0.97
C LEU A 268 14.15 3.67 -0.69
N ARG A 269 14.74 2.72 -1.41
CA ARG A 269 16.16 2.45 -1.47
C ARG A 269 16.83 3.30 -2.54
N GLY A 270 18.16 3.35 -2.48
CA GLY A 270 18.98 4.04 -3.46
C GLY A 270 19.30 5.49 -3.10
N LYS A 271 20.28 6.05 -3.79
CA LYS A 271 20.74 7.44 -3.58
C LYS A 271 20.38 8.36 -4.74
N ARG A 272 20.71 7.97 -5.98
CA ARG A 272 20.42 8.74 -7.21
C ARG A 272 19.06 8.35 -7.79
N ILE A 273 18.80 7.07 -7.90
CA ILE A 273 17.51 6.52 -8.31
C ILE A 273 16.89 5.90 -7.06
N LEU A 274 15.72 6.40 -6.69
CA LEU A 274 14.94 5.87 -5.58
C LEU A 274 13.99 4.79 -6.08
N TYR A 275 13.97 3.61 -5.44
CA TYR A 275 13.24 2.45 -5.93
C TYR A 275 12.76 1.50 -4.83
N LEU A 276 11.74 0.70 -5.17
CA LEU A 276 11.34 -0.54 -4.52
C LEU A 276 11.72 -1.71 -5.44
N SER A 277 12.24 -2.82 -4.91
CA SER A 277 12.73 -3.93 -5.73
C SER A 277 12.54 -5.33 -5.14
N ARG A 278 11.91 -5.46 -3.97
CA ARG A 278 11.76 -6.74 -3.27
C ARG A 278 10.33 -7.18 -3.09
N ILE A 279 9.39 -6.25 -3.19
CA ILE A 279 7.97 -6.50 -3.01
C ILE A 279 7.45 -7.54 -4.01
N HIS A 280 6.40 -8.26 -3.65
CA HIS A 280 5.81 -9.38 -4.37
C HIS A 280 6.72 -10.61 -4.54
N THR A 281 7.86 -10.65 -3.88
CA THR A 281 8.78 -11.81 -3.92
C THR A 281 9.11 -12.30 -2.51
N ALA A 282 9.67 -13.52 -2.43
CA ALA A 282 10.16 -14.07 -1.16
C ALA A 282 11.30 -13.25 -0.51
N LYS A 283 11.83 -12.22 -1.20
CA LYS A 283 12.85 -11.29 -0.68
C LYS A 283 12.26 -10.12 0.10
N ASP A 284 10.93 -10.01 0.18
CA ASP A 284 10.24 -9.00 0.98
C ASP A 284 10.24 -9.39 2.47
N THR A 285 11.40 -9.30 3.10
CA THR A 285 11.63 -9.73 4.49
C THR A 285 12.00 -8.57 5.41
N THR A 286 12.02 -7.33 4.91
CA THR A 286 12.54 -6.18 5.66
C THR A 286 11.41 -5.29 6.16
N LEU A 287 11.29 -5.20 7.49
CA LEU A 287 10.53 -4.18 8.18
C LEU A 287 11.45 -3.52 9.21
N ASN A 288 11.88 -2.30 8.93
CA ASN A 288 12.79 -1.57 9.80
C ASN A 288 12.01 -0.80 10.89
N PRO A 289 12.18 -1.14 12.18
CA PRO A 289 11.48 -0.44 13.27
C PRO A 289 11.82 1.06 13.35
N THR A 290 12.99 1.47 12.87
CA THR A 290 13.37 2.89 12.83
C THR A 290 12.45 3.68 11.92
N ASN A 291 12.09 3.14 10.74
CA ASN A 291 11.16 3.80 9.83
C ASN A 291 9.77 3.94 10.47
N VAL A 292 9.29 2.88 11.13
CA VAL A 292 8.02 2.89 11.87
C VAL A 292 8.01 3.99 12.93
N ASN A 293 9.07 4.07 13.76
CA ASN A 293 9.18 5.06 14.83
C ASN A 293 9.25 6.50 14.31
N ILE A 294 10.01 6.73 13.24
CA ILE A 294 10.13 8.06 12.61
C ILE A 294 8.78 8.49 12.03
N LEU A 295 8.11 7.61 11.26
CA LEU A 295 6.81 7.92 10.67
C LEU A 295 5.74 8.14 11.75
N ARG A 296 5.71 7.29 12.77
CA ARG A 296 4.81 7.49 13.91
C ARG A 296 4.98 8.87 14.53
N ALA A 297 6.22 9.25 14.86
CA ALA A 297 6.50 10.55 15.47
C ALA A 297 6.12 11.71 14.53
N ALA A 298 6.52 11.64 13.26
CA ALA A 298 6.25 12.66 12.27
C ALA A 298 4.74 12.87 12.03
N LEU A 299 3.97 11.76 11.88
CA LEU A 299 2.53 11.86 11.63
C LEU A 299 1.74 12.28 12.88
N ILE A 300 2.17 11.89 14.07
CA ILE A 300 1.59 12.44 15.32
C ILE A 300 1.84 13.94 15.41
N THR A 301 3.05 14.41 15.12
CA THR A 301 3.35 15.85 15.07
C THR A 301 2.44 16.57 14.07
N LEU A 302 2.25 16.02 12.87
CA LEU A 302 1.34 16.57 11.87
C LEU A 302 -0.09 16.72 12.41
N ILE A 303 -0.60 15.72 13.13
CA ILE A 303 -1.96 15.69 13.65
C ILE A 303 -2.12 16.65 14.83
N THR A 304 -1.11 16.74 15.69
CA THR A 304 -1.17 17.49 16.96
C THR A 304 -0.74 18.96 16.83
N CYS A 305 0.05 19.30 15.80
CA CYS A 305 0.48 20.67 15.56
C CYS A 305 -0.75 21.59 15.39
N PRO A 306 -0.83 22.73 16.12
CA PRO A 306 -1.91 23.67 15.97
C PRO A 306 -2.10 24.08 14.52
N GLN A 307 -3.33 24.25 14.08
CA GLN A 307 -3.61 24.96 12.82
C GLN A 307 -3.20 26.40 13.09
N GLY A 308 -2.19 26.91 12.40
CA GLY A 308 -1.90 28.32 12.43
C GLY A 308 -3.19 29.07 12.08
N GLU A 309 -3.58 29.98 12.97
CA GLU A 309 -4.66 30.94 12.74
C GLU A 309 -4.34 31.82 11.54
#